data_b6bc57e51789e10e435085aab6adc3d4
#
_entry.id   b6bc57e51789e10e435085aab6adc3d4
#
_cell.length_a   1.000
_cell.length_b   1.000
_cell.length_c   1.000
_cell.angle_alpha   90.00
_cell.angle_beta   90.00
_cell.angle_gamma   90.00
#
_symmetry.space_group_name_H-M   'P 1'
#
loop_
_entity.id
_entity.type
_entity.pdbx_description
1 polymer ?
#
loop_
_entity_poly.entity_id
_entity_poly.type
_entity_poly.pdbx_seq_one_letter_code
_entity_poly.pdbx_strand_id
1 'polypeptide(L)'
;MESSENAIEVRNVSKHFKVFYDKGNELKERMLFWKRNKFELRKVLDNISFSIKKGEAVGLVGKNGCGKSTTLKLLTKIIYPSSGSIELKGRVSSLIELGAGFHPDMSGRENIYINASIFGLTKKEIDERIEDIIDFSELRDYIDNPVRTYSSGMYMRLAFSVAINVNADVLLIDEILAVGDANFQAKCFNKLREIKKSGVTIVI
;
A
#
# COMPACT_ATOMS: atom_id res chain seq x y z
N MET A 1 -0.72 -32.35 -13.36
CA MET A 1 -0.51 -31.55 -12.13
C MET A 1 -0.07 -30.16 -12.59
N GLU A 2 -1.00 -29.22 -12.68
CA GLU A 2 -0.66 -27.82 -12.95
C GLU A 2 0.18 -27.33 -11.78
N SER A 3 1.41 -26.92 -12.06
CA SER A 3 2.25 -26.24 -11.07
C SER A 3 1.53 -24.93 -10.74
N SER A 4 0.88 -24.88 -9.58
CA SER A 4 0.26 -23.64 -9.11
C SER A 4 1.35 -22.59 -9.00
N GLU A 5 1.33 -21.65 -9.94
CA GLU A 5 2.36 -20.63 -10.04
C GLU A 5 2.25 -19.67 -8.84
N ASN A 6 3.34 -19.42 -8.14
CA ASN A 6 3.37 -18.48 -7.02
C ASN A 6 3.18 -17.06 -7.54
N ALA A 7 2.26 -16.31 -6.92
CA ALA A 7 2.08 -14.88 -7.14
C ALA A 7 3.12 -14.07 -6.35
N ILE A 8 3.47 -14.56 -5.15
CA ILE A 8 4.45 -13.93 -4.28
C ILE A 8 5.45 -14.99 -3.82
N GLU A 9 6.73 -14.65 -3.86
CA GLU A 9 7.80 -15.47 -3.33
C GLU A 9 8.77 -14.63 -2.50
N VAL A 10 8.95 -15.00 -1.23
CA VAL A 10 9.84 -14.37 -0.26
C VAL A 10 10.88 -15.39 0.17
N ARG A 11 12.18 -15.06 -0.04
CA ARG A 11 13.28 -15.98 0.21
C ARG A 11 14.32 -15.37 1.14
N ASN A 12 14.49 -15.94 2.33
CA ASN A 12 15.50 -15.59 3.33
C ASN A 12 15.58 -14.09 3.63
N VAL A 13 14.42 -13.43 3.70
CA VAL A 13 14.34 -11.98 3.86
C VAL A 13 14.59 -11.57 5.30
N SER A 14 15.54 -10.67 5.50
CA SER A 14 15.76 -9.97 6.76
C SER A 14 15.63 -8.47 6.58
N LYS A 15 15.16 -7.78 7.62
CA LYS A 15 15.08 -6.31 7.64
C LYS A 15 15.56 -5.75 8.96
N HIS A 16 16.51 -4.81 8.85
CA HIS A 16 17.06 -4.06 9.97
C HIS A 16 16.82 -2.57 9.76
N PHE A 17 16.57 -1.84 10.87
CA PHE A 17 16.50 -0.39 10.88
C PHE A 17 17.60 0.16 11.78
N LYS A 18 18.20 1.28 11.36
CA LYS A 18 19.14 2.03 12.20
C LYS A 18 18.35 2.91 13.15
N VAL A 19 18.48 2.69 14.46
CA VAL A 19 17.90 3.53 15.49
C VAL A 19 19.02 4.38 16.06
N PHE A 20 18.88 5.70 15.96
CA PHE A 20 19.85 6.66 16.50
C PHE A 20 19.37 7.11 17.88
N TYR A 21 20.16 6.89 18.90
CA TYR A 21 19.81 7.19 20.30
C TYR A 21 20.13 8.62 20.73
N ASP A 22 20.98 9.35 19.97
CA ASP A 22 21.39 10.70 20.34
C ASP A 22 21.36 11.63 19.13
N LYS A 23 20.45 12.57 19.14
CA LYS A 23 20.58 13.82 18.40
C LYS A 23 21.01 14.85 19.44
N GLY A 24 22.34 14.98 19.68
CA GLY A 24 22.88 16.07 20.47
C GLY A 24 22.35 17.41 19.93
N ASN A 25 21.50 18.07 20.71
CA ASN A 25 20.90 19.37 20.36
C ASN A 25 21.84 20.54 20.67
N GLU A 26 23.03 20.30 21.22
CA GLU A 26 23.96 21.37 21.58
C GLU A 26 24.96 21.65 20.46
N LEU A 27 25.07 22.93 20.10
CA LEU A 27 26.01 23.45 19.10
C LEU A 27 27.47 23.07 19.39
N LYS A 28 27.84 22.84 20.66
CA LYS A 28 29.17 22.39 21.10
C LYS A 28 29.49 20.95 20.66
N GLU A 29 28.52 20.07 20.57
CA GLU A 29 28.72 18.69 20.13
C GLU A 29 28.88 18.57 18.61
N ARG A 30 28.39 19.53 17.84
CA ARG A 30 28.61 19.63 16.38
C ARG A 30 30.08 19.94 16.00
N MET A 31 30.84 20.52 16.89
CA MET A 31 32.28 20.82 16.66
C MET A 31 33.18 19.61 16.92
N LEU A 32 32.74 18.59 17.65
CA LEU A 32 33.53 17.37 17.84
C LEU A 32 33.16 16.33 16.73
N PHE A 33 33.69 16.56 15.55
CA PHE A 33 33.50 15.71 14.36
C PHE A 33 33.91 14.22 14.52
N TRP A 34 34.32 13.76 15.69
CA TRP A 34 34.84 12.42 15.91
C TRP A 34 34.01 11.49 16.78
N LYS A 35 32.89 11.91 17.32
CA LYS A 35 31.95 10.96 17.91
C LYS A 35 30.99 10.47 16.85
N ARG A 36 31.28 9.28 16.27
CA ARG A 36 30.37 8.51 15.42
C ARG A 36 29.01 8.45 16.11
N ASN A 37 27.96 8.94 15.42
CA ASN A 37 26.57 8.75 15.85
C ASN A 37 26.37 7.28 16.21
N LYS A 38 26.20 6.99 17.49
CA LYS A 38 25.90 5.64 17.97
C LYS A 38 24.52 5.29 17.46
N PHE A 39 24.42 4.29 16.59
CA PHE A 39 23.17 3.71 16.18
C PHE A 39 23.15 2.24 16.59
N GLU A 40 21.97 1.74 16.88
CA GLU A 40 21.70 0.34 17.06
C GLU A 40 20.97 -0.20 15.82
N LEU A 41 21.34 -1.39 15.37
CA LEU A 41 20.63 -2.11 14.33
C LEU A 41 19.48 -2.88 14.96
N ARG A 42 18.27 -2.36 14.85
CA ARG A 42 17.07 -3.07 15.30
C ARG A 42 16.60 -4.01 14.21
N LYS A 43 16.72 -5.31 14.47
CA LYS A 43 16.22 -6.37 13.62
C LYS A 43 14.71 -6.48 13.77
N VAL A 44 13.97 -6.34 12.68
CA VAL A 44 12.49 -6.41 12.65
C VAL A 44 12.03 -7.70 11.99
N LEU A 45 12.72 -8.13 10.94
CA LEU A 45 12.48 -9.43 10.30
C LEU A 45 13.80 -10.19 10.24
N ASP A 46 13.73 -11.49 10.48
CA ASP A 46 14.88 -12.39 10.54
C ASP A 46 14.66 -13.63 9.70
N ASN A 47 15.31 -13.66 8.53
CA ASN A 47 15.40 -14.83 7.65
C ASN A 47 14.03 -15.48 7.36
N ILE A 48 13.02 -14.67 7.02
CA ILE A 48 11.68 -15.18 6.70
C ILE A 48 11.61 -15.67 5.26
N SER A 49 10.94 -16.80 5.07
CA SER A 49 10.67 -17.36 3.73
C SER A 49 9.25 -17.90 3.68
N PHE A 50 8.50 -17.51 2.64
CA PHE A 50 7.17 -18.03 2.36
C PHE A 50 6.80 -17.79 0.89
N SER A 51 5.79 -18.50 0.42
CA SER A 51 5.22 -18.28 -0.92
C SER A 51 3.69 -18.24 -0.83
N ILE A 52 3.07 -17.46 -1.73
CA ILE A 52 1.62 -17.33 -1.87
C ILE A 52 1.27 -17.67 -3.32
N LYS A 53 0.34 -18.59 -3.52
CA LYS A 53 -0.11 -19.01 -4.85
C LYS A 53 -1.06 -17.99 -5.45
N LYS A 54 -1.16 -17.96 -6.77
CA LYS A 54 -2.17 -17.14 -7.46
C LYS A 54 -3.58 -17.46 -6.96
N GLY A 55 -4.36 -16.42 -6.70
CA GLY A 55 -5.74 -16.51 -6.23
C GLY A 55 -5.90 -16.86 -4.74
N GLU A 56 -4.81 -17.04 -4.00
CA GLU A 56 -4.89 -17.21 -2.55
C GLU A 56 -5.24 -15.90 -1.83
N ALA A 57 -5.92 -16.03 -0.67
CA ALA A 57 -6.08 -14.95 0.29
C ALA A 57 -5.40 -15.33 1.60
N VAL A 58 -4.40 -14.56 2.00
CA VAL A 58 -3.54 -14.85 3.15
C VAL A 58 -3.59 -13.71 4.15
N GLY A 59 -3.79 -14.02 5.43
CA GLY A 59 -3.74 -13.07 6.54
C GLY A 59 -2.40 -13.14 7.27
N LEU A 60 -1.77 -11.99 7.51
CA LEU A 60 -0.60 -11.86 8.37
C LEU A 60 -1.05 -11.69 9.82
N VAL A 61 -0.92 -12.70 10.64
CA VAL A 61 -1.37 -12.69 12.04
C VAL A 61 -0.17 -12.64 12.99
N GLY A 62 -0.28 -11.81 14.03
CA GLY A 62 0.77 -11.69 15.04
C GLY A 62 0.58 -10.49 15.96
N LYS A 63 1.37 -10.44 17.04
CA LYS A 63 1.36 -9.32 18.00
C LYS A 63 1.74 -7.99 17.35
N ASN A 64 1.36 -6.88 17.98
CA ASN A 64 1.81 -5.56 17.52
C ASN A 64 3.35 -5.48 17.59
N GLY A 65 3.96 -4.92 16.53
CA GLY A 65 5.42 -4.82 16.41
C GLY A 65 6.15 -6.08 15.94
N CYS A 66 5.45 -7.18 15.58
CA CYS A 66 6.11 -8.40 15.06
C CYS A 66 6.54 -8.30 13.59
N GLY A 67 6.31 -7.17 12.91
CA GLY A 67 6.78 -6.93 11.55
C GLY A 67 5.74 -7.09 10.44
N LYS A 68 4.43 -7.24 10.73
CA LYS A 68 3.36 -7.35 9.72
C LYS A 68 3.39 -6.20 8.70
N SER A 69 3.24 -4.97 9.16
CA SER A 69 3.27 -3.79 8.28
C SER A 69 4.64 -3.59 7.60
N THR A 70 5.73 -4.04 8.24
CA THR A 70 7.06 -4.05 7.61
C THR A 70 7.09 -5.04 6.45
N THR A 71 6.52 -6.23 6.62
CA THR A 71 6.41 -7.24 5.56
C THR A 71 5.57 -6.70 4.39
N LEU A 72 4.42 -6.11 4.67
CA LEU A 72 3.58 -5.50 3.64
C LEU A 72 4.32 -4.37 2.88
N LYS A 73 5.05 -3.49 3.59
CA LYS A 73 5.87 -2.44 2.97
C LYS A 73 7.03 -2.98 2.12
N LEU A 74 7.55 -4.13 2.46
CA LEU A 74 8.53 -4.84 1.63
C LEU A 74 7.90 -5.39 0.36
N LEU A 75 6.71 -5.99 0.47
CA LEU A 75 5.96 -6.51 -0.68
C LEU A 75 5.55 -5.40 -1.67
N THR A 76 5.22 -4.20 -1.17
CA THR A 76 4.90 -3.02 -2.02
C THR A 76 6.14 -2.30 -2.56
N LYS A 77 7.35 -2.74 -2.18
CA LYS A 77 8.62 -2.07 -2.52
C LYS A 77 8.73 -0.62 -2.00
N ILE A 78 7.91 -0.22 -1.03
CA ILE A 78 8.05 1.06 -0.30
C ILE A 78 9.38 1.06 0.46
N ILE A 79 9.76 -0.10 1.01
CA ILE A 79 11.08 -0.32 1.59
C ILE A 79 11.70 -1.58 0.98
N TYR A 80 13.04 -1.67 1.04
CA TYR A 80 13.78 -2.83 0.52
C TYR A 80 14.30 -3.72 1.65
N PRO A 81 14.45 -5.03 1.43
CA PRO A 81 15.02 -5.94 2.40
C PRO A 81 16.51 -5.60 2.64
N SER A 82 17.01 -5.92 3.83
CA SER A 82 18.43 -5.82 4.17
C SER A 82 19.22 -7.01 3.60
N SER A 83 18.58 -8.17 3.46
CA SER A 83 19.07 -9.36 2.78
C SER A 83 17.91 -10.23 2.31
N GLY A 84 18.19 -11.17 1.41
CA GLY A 84 17.18 -12.02 0.78
C GLY A 84 16.54 -11.38 -0.45
N SER A 85 15.49 -12.00 -0.99
CA SER A 85 14.82 -11.54 -2.19
C SER A 85 13.30 -11.67 -2.07
N ILE A 86 12.59 -10.77 -2.77
CA ILE A 86 11.13 -10.77 -2.87
C ILE A 86 10.76 -10.66 -4.35
N GLU A 87 9.98 -11.59 -4.82
CA GLU A 87 9.45 -11.62 -6.18
C GLU A 87 7.92 -11.58 -6.14
N LEU A 88 7.33 -10.66 -6.90
CA LEU A 88 5.88 -10.56 -7.12
C LEU A 88 5.63 -10.65 -8.61
N LYS A 89 4.65 -11.45 -9.02
CA LYS A 89 4.27 -11.63 -10.41
C LYS A 89 2.95 -10.93 -10.70
N GLY A 90 2.94 -10.13 -11.75
CA GLY A 90 1.78 -9.36 -12.18
C GLY A 90 1.72 -7.95 -11.57
N ARG A 91 0.58 -7.29 -11.78
CA ARG A 91 0.30 -5.93 -11.31
C ARG A 91 -0.08 -5.96 -9.83
N VAL A 92 0.60 -5.14 -9.04
CA VAL A 92 0.35 -5.03 -7.58
C VAL A 92 -0.41 -3.74 -7.29
N SER A 93 -1.52 -3.84 -6.58
CA SER A 93 -2.20 -2.70 -5.96
C SER A 93 -2.07 -2.78 -4.43
N SER A 94 -1.98 -1.64 -3.79
CA SER A 94 -1.79 -1.56 -2.34
C SER A 94 -2.75 -0.56 -1.71
N LEU A 95 -3.42 -0.99 -0.65
CA LEU A 95 -4.23 -0.12 0.21
C LEU A 95 -3.44 0.38 1.44
N ILE A 96 -2.11 0.20 1.48
CA ILE A 96 -1.27 0.56 2.64
C ILE A 96 -1.09 2.07 2.77
N GLU A 97 -0.92 2.77 1.64
CA GLU A 97 -0.74 4.23 1.59
C GLU A 97 -1.78 4.83 0.64
N LEU A 98 -3.06 4.75 1.05
CA LEU A 98 -4.17 5.28 0.28
C LEU A 98 -4.01 6.79 0.05
N GLY A 99 -4.13 7.21 -1.21
CA GLY A 99 -3.97 8.59 -1.62
C GLY A 99 -2.51 9.06 -1.73
N ALA A 100 -1.54 8.16 -1.59
CA ALA A 100 -0.16 8.51 -1.90
C ALA A 100 -0.07 9.02 -3.34
N GLY A 101 0.55 10.19 -3.51
CA GLY A 101 0.64 10.88 -4.80
C GLY A 101 -0.55 11.78 -5.15
N PHE A 102 -1.55 11.92 -4.30
CA PHE A 102 -2.59 12.93 -4.51
C PHE A 102 -2.00 14.34 -4.38
N HIS A 103 -2.29 15.18 -5.36
CA HIS A 103 -1.88 16.58 -5.35
C HIS A 103 -3.03 17.45 -4.81
N PRO A 104 -2.82 18.21 -3.72
CA PRO A 104 -3.89 18.92 -3.01
C PRO A 104 -4.60 19.98 -3.87
N ASP A 105 -3.90 20.64 -4.79
CA ASP A 105 -4.45 21.71 -5.62
C ASP A 105 -5.13 21.20 -6.90
N MET A 106 -5.01 19.92 -7.22
CA MET A 106 -5.69 19.30 -8.34
C MET A 106 -7.05 18.76 -7.94
N SER A 107 -7.96 18.67 -8.91
CA SER A 107 -9.29 18.09 -8.74
C SER A 107 -9.23 16.60 -8.40
N GLY A 108 -10.33 16.06 -7.87
CA GLY A 108 -10.45 14.63 -7.65
C GLY A 108 -10.26 13.83 -8.94
N ARG A 109 -10.82 14.33 -10.05
CA ARG A 109 -10.68 13.71 -11.38
C ARG A 109 -9.22 13.64 -11.83
N GLU A 110 -8.46 14.72 -11.72
CA GLU A 110 -7.04 14.74 -12.05
C GLU A 110 -6.23 13.81 -11.14
N ASN A 111 -6.57 13.76 -9.85
CA ASN A 111 -5.94 12.85 -8.90
C ASN A 111 -6.23 11.38 -9.20
N ILE A 112 -7.40 11.03 -9.78
CA ILE A 112 -7.65 9.68 -10.28
C ILE A 112 -6.62 9.32 -11.35
N TYR A 113 -6.37 10.20 -12.35
CA TYR A 113 -5.38 9.93 -13.40
C TYR A 113 -3.98 9.77 -12.82
N ILE A 114 -3.56 10.65 -11.92
CA ILE A 114 -2.23 10.60 -11.30
C ILE A 114 -2.07 9.28 -10.54
N ASN A 115 -3.00 8.97 -9.66
CA ASN A 115 -2.87 7.82 -8.77
C ASN A 115 -3.00 6.50 -9.52
N ALA A 116 -3.94 6.39 -10.46
CA ALA A 116 -4.07 5.20 -11.30
C ALA A 116 -2.83 4.97 -12.18
N SER A 117 -2.18 6.05 -12.65
CA SER A 117 -0.91 5.95 -13.39
C SER A 117 0.24 5.45 -12.50
N ILE A 118 0.28 5.83 -11.21
CA ILE A 118 1.24 5.28 -10.24
C ILE A 118 1.05 3.77 -10.09
N PHE A 119 -0.19 3.28 -10.13
CA PHE A 119 -0.49 1.85 -10.14
C PHE A 119 -0.23 1.17 -11.50
N GLY A 120 0.29 1.92 -12.48
CA GLY A 120 0.70 1.39 -13.78
C GLY A 120 -0.42 1.26 -14.80
N LEU A 121 -1.55 1.96 -14.65
CA LEU A 121 -2.58 2.05 -15.69
C LEU A 121 -2.17 3.04 -16.77
N THR A 122 -2.43 2.67 -18.01
CA THR A 122 -2.34 3.59 -19.15
C THR A 122 -3.52 4.56 -19.15
N LYS A 123 -3.39 5.71 -19.82
CA LYS A 123 -4.48 6.66 -19.95
C LYS A 123 -5.78 6.02 -20.47
N LYS A 124 -5.67 5.15 -21.48
CA LYS A 124 -6.82 4.44 -22.05
C LYS A 124 -7.53 3.56 -21.01
N GLU A 125 -6.77 2.80 -20.21
CA GLU A 125 -7.33 1.98 -19.13
C GLU A 125 -8.01 2.83 -18.06
N ILE A 126 -7.50 4.04 -17.79
CA ILE A 126 -8.11 4.99 -16.85
C ILE A 126 -9.41 5.55 -17.44
N ASP A 127 -9.40 6.00 -18.71
CA ASP A 127 -10.58 6.54 -19.39
C ASP A 127 -11.74 5.53 -19.41
N GLU A 128 -11.45 4.24 -19.52
CA GLU A 128 -12.44 3.15 -19.49
C GLU A 128 -13.05 2.92 -18.08
N ARG A 129 -12.40 3.37 -17.00
CA ARG A 129 -12.79 3.08 -15.60
C ARG A 129 -13.13 4.30 -14.78
N ILE A 130 -12.84 5.50 -15.28
CA ILE A 130 -12.92 6.71 -14.47
C ILE A 130 -14.34 6.95 -13.93
N GLU A 131 -15.37 6.65 -14.73
CA GLU A 131 -16.75 6.80 -14.28
C GLU A 131 -17.10 5.80 -13.18
N ASP A 132 -16.65 4.55 -13.29
CA ASP A 132 -16.84 3.53 -12.25
C ASP A 132 -16.13 3.92 -10.93
N ILE A 133 -14.92 4.51 -11.03
CA ILE A 133 -14.18 5.01 -9.87
C ILE A 133 -14.94 6.15 -9.21
N ILE A 134 -15.45 7.11 -9.99
CA ILE A 134 -16.20 8.26 -9.48
C ILE A 134 -17.48 7.78 -8.81
N ASP A 135 -18.25 6.89 -9.44
CA ASP A 135 -19.50 6.37 -8.90
C ASP A 135 -19.26 5.52 -7.64
N PHE A 136 -18.18 4.74 -7.63
CA PHE A 136 -17.83 3.99 -6.42
C PHE A 136 -17.48 4.90 -5.25
N SER A 137 -16.78 6.01 -5.49
CA SER A 137 -16.37 6.97 -4.46
C SER A 137 -17.55 7.75 -3.86
N GLU A 138 -18.68 7.85 -4.57
CA GLU A 138 -19.85 8.70 -4.23
C GLU A 138 -19.51 10.20 -4.15
N LEU A 139 -18.55 10.64 -4.97
CA LEU A 139 -18.06 12.02 -4.96
C LEU A 139 -18.34 12.77 -6.27
N ARG A 140 -19.31 12.31 -7.07
CA ARG A 140 -19.62 12.89 -8.38
C ARG A 140 -19.79 14.39 -8.36
N ASP A 141 -20.52 14.92 -7.37
CA ASP A 141 -20.79 16.36 -7.24
C ASP A 141 -19.56 17.18 -6.82
N TYR A 142 -18.54 16.53 -6.31
CA TYR A 142 -17.31 17.16 -5.81
C TYR A 142 -16.08 16.83 -6.63
N ILE A 143 -16.19 15.96 -7.63
CA ILE A 143 -15.04 15.36 -8.31
C ILE A 143 -14.14 16.37 -9.01
N ASP A 144 -14.71 17.48 -9.48
CA ASP A 144 -13.99 18.52 -10.18
C ASP A 144 -13.48 19.64 -9.24
N ASN A 145 -13.70 19.50 -7.91
CA ASN A 145 -13.14 20.39 -6.90
C ASN A 145 -11.72 19.94 -6.50
N PRO A 146 -10.84 20.90 -6.09
CA PRO A 146 -9.51 20.57 -5.57
C PRO A 146 -9.57 19.68 -4.33
N VAL A 147 -8.74 18.64 -4.28
CA VAL A 147 -8.76 17.64 -3.19
C VAL A 147 -8.44 18.23 -1.82
N ARG A 148 -7.74 19.37 -1.74
CA ARG A 148 -7.53 20.12 -0.49
C ARG A 148 -8.85 20.57 0.18
N THR A 149 -9.96 20.62 -0.56
CA THR A 149 -11.28 20.98 -0.02
C THR A 149 -12.07 19.78 0.50
N TYR A 150 -11.54 18.56 0.30
CA TYR A 150 -12.19 17.34 0.72
C TYR A 150 -12.07 17.13 2.23
N SER A 151 -13.10 16.56 2.83
CA SER A 151 -12.97 15.99 4.17
C SER A 151 -12.04 14.77 4.14
N SER A 152 -11.52 14.39 5.30
CA SER A 152 -10.71 13.15 5.40
C SER A 152 -11.45 11.91 4.88
N GLY A 153 -12.77 11.84 5.13
CA GLY A 153 -13.60 10.75 4.61
C GLY A 153 -13.70 10.77 3.08
N MET A 154 -13.94 11.93 2.46
CA MET A 154 -13.99 12.09 1.00
C MET A 154 -12.64 11.71 0.37
N TYR A 155 -11.55 12.19 0.95
CA TYR A 155 -10.19 11.87 0.52
C TYR A 155 -9.95 10.35 0.50
N MET A 156 -10.28 9.67 1.60
CA MET A 156 -10.09 8.23 1.73
C MET A 156 -11.03 7.42 0.82
N ARG A 157 -12.28 7.88 0.61
CA ARG A 157 -13.21 7.25 -0.34
C ARG A 157 -12.65 7.28 -1.76
N LEU A 158 -12.14 8.45 -2.21
CA LEU A 158 -11.56 8.58 -3.54
C LEU A 158 -10.32 7.68 -3.68
N ALA A 159 -9.40 7.74 -2.73
CA ALA A 159 -8.17 6.97 -2.76
C ALA A 159 -8.43 5.44 -2.79
N PHE A 160 -9.36 4.97 -1.97
CA PHE A 160 -9.79 3.57 -1.97
C PHE A 160 -10.43 3.19 -3.32
N SER A 161 -11.31 4.04 -3.86
CA SER A 161 -11.99 3.79 -5.13
C SER A 161 -11.01 3.63 -6.29
N VAL A 162 -9.95 4.44 -6.32
CA VAL A 162 -8.89 4.28 -7.32
C VAL A 162 -8.19 2.93 -7.12
N ALA A 163 -7.70 2.66 -5.91
CA ALA A 163 -6.85 1.50 -5.64
C ALA A 163 -7.54 0.15 -5.93
N ILE A 164 -8.85 0.03 -5.69
CA ILE A 164 -9.59 -1.23 -5.94
C ILE A 164 -10.04 -1.40 -7.39
N ASN A 165 -10.05 -0.34 -8.20
CA ASN A 165 -10.41 -0.40 -9.62
C ASN A 165 -9.19 -0.55 -10.56
N VAL A 166 -8.00 -0.75 -9.98
CA VAL A 166 -6.78 -1.11 -10.70
C VAL A 166 -6.75 -2.62 -10.94
N ASN A 167 -7.20 -3.18 -11.98
CA ASN A 167 -7.12 -4.63 -12.26
C ASN A 167 -5.77 -5.24 -11.83
N ALA A 168 -5.62 -5.47 -10.54
CA ALA A 168 -4.42 -6.01 -9.94
C ALA A 168 -4.45 -7.53 -9.93
N ASP A 169 -3.28 -8.16 -10.10
CA ASP A 169 -3.10 -9.61 -9.88
C ASP A 169 -2.87 -9.91 -8.39
N VAL A 170 -2.31 -8.91 -7.67
CA VAL A 170 -2.03 -8.99 -6.23
C VAL A 170 -2.54 -7.72 -5.55
N LEU A 171 -3.37 -7.88 -4.52
CA LEU A 171 -3.90 -6.80 -3.69
C LEU A 171 -3.34 -6.92 -2.27
N LEU A 172 -2.64 -5.89 -1.82
CA LEU A 172 -2.04 -5.81 -0.49
C LEU A 172 -2.85 -4.84 0.37
N ILE A 173 -3.34 -5.32 1.52
CA ILE A 173 -4.24 -4.57 2.41
C ILE A 173 -3.57 -4.50 3.80
N ASP A 174 -3.46 -3.31 4.38
CA ASP A 174 -3.14 -3.13 5.80
C ASP A 174 -4.44 -2.90 6.60
N GLU A 175 -4.37 -2.74 7.90
CA GLU A 175 -5.51 -2.61 8.83
C GLU A 175 -6.57 -1.53 8.46
N ILE A 176 -6.37 -0.76 7.38
CA ILE A 176 -7.15 0.43 6.99
C ILE A 176 -8.43 0.05 6.21
N LEU A 177 -9.23 -0.87 6.70
CA LEU A 177 -10.58 -1.08 6.14
C LEU A 177 -11.66 -0.18 6.77
N ALA A 178 -11.30 0.66 7.75
CA ALA A 178 -12.20 1.63 8.38
C ALA A 178 -12.28 2.95 7.57
N VAL A 179 -12.51 2.84 6.25
CA VAL A 179 -12.65 3.99 5.35
C VAL A 179 -14.09 4.44 5.26
N GLY A 180 -14.36 5.73 5.50
CA GLY A 180 -15.69 6.31 5.38
C GLY A 180 -16.67 5.88 6.49
N ASP A 181 -17.96 5.99 6.21
CA ASP A 181 -19.03 5.54 7.11
C ASP A 181 -19.33 4.03 6.96
N ALA A 182 -20.24 3.53 7.78
CA ALA A 182 -20.62 2.11 7.80
C ALA A 182 -21.16 1.59 6.44
N ASN A 183 -21.87 2.44 5.69
CA ASN A 183 -22.41 2.07 4.38
C ASN A 183 -21.28 1.92 3.35
N PHE A 184 -20.35 2.86 3.33
CA PHE A 184 -19.21 2.80 2.43
C PHE A 184 -18.28 1.63 2.79
N GLN A 185 -18.07 1.36 4.07
CA GLN A 185 -17.34 0.17 4.52
C GLN A 185 -17.96 -1.13 4.02
N ALA A 186 -19.29 -1.27 4.12
CA ALA A 186 -20.01 -2.45 3.61
C ALA A 186 -19.80 -2.59 2.07
N LYS A 187 -19.83 -1.47 1.33
CA LYS A 187 -19.55 -1.43 -0.12
C LYS A 187 -18.12 -1.88 -0.42
N CYS A 188 -17.14 -1.41 0.35
CA CYS A 188 -15.74 -1.83 0.24
C CYS A 188 -15.58 -3.34 0.47
N PHE A 189 -16.17 -3.90 1.52
CA PHE A 189 -16.10 -5.34 1.80
C PHE A 189 -16.75 -6.19 0.69
N ASN A 190 -17.87 -5.75 0.14
CA ASN A 190 -18.50 -6.45 -0.97
C ASN A 190 -17.61 -6.45 -2.20
N LYS A 191 -16.99 -5.30 -2.53
CA LYS A 191 -16.04 -5.20 -3.65
C LYS A 191 -14.81 -6.09 -3.46
N LEU A 192 -14.24 -6.14 -2.27
CA LEU A 192 -13.12 -7.04 -1.96
C LEU A 192 -13.51 -8.52 -2.10
N ARG A 193 -14.76 -8.90 -1.76
CA ARG A 193 -15.26 -10.26 -1.99
C ARG A 193 -15.37 -10.59 -3.49
N GLU A 194 -15.80 -9.64 -4.31
CA GLU A 194 -15.87 -9.79 -5.76
C GLU A 194 -14.45 -9.97 -6.34
N ILE A 195 -13.51 -9.11 -5.94
CA ILE A 195 -12.09 -9.17 -6.33
C ILE A 195 -11.49 -10.53 -5.95
N LYS A 196 -11.77 -11.03 -4.75
CA LYS A 196 -11.33 -12.37 -4.36
C LYS A 196 -11.91 -13.46 -5.25
N LYS A 197 -13.22 -13.39 -5.59
CA LYS A 197 -13.89 -14.37 -6.45
C LYS A 197 -13.36 -14.35 -7.88
N SER A 198 -12.82 -13.20 -8.36
CA SER A 198 -12.20 -13.10 -9.69
C SER A 198 -10.79 -13.72 -9.77
N GLY A 199 -10.26 -14.28 -8.67
CA GLY A 199 -8.99 -14.98 -8.67
C GLY A 199 -7.78 -14.09 -8.35
N VAL A 200 -7.99 -12.87 -7.86
CA VAL A 200 -6.92 -11.98 -7.39
C VAL A 200 -6.32 -12.53 -6.10
N THR A 201 -5.00 -12.48 -6.01
CA THR A 201 -4.25 -12.84 -4.79
C THR A 201 -4.36 -11.71 -3.78
N ILE A 202 -4.75 -12.01 -2.54
CA ILE A 202 -4.95 -10.99 -1.50
C ILE A 202 -4.06 -11.28 -0.30
N VAL A 203 -3.35 -10.25 0.21
CA VAL A 203 -2.59 -10.32 1.47
C VAL A 203 -3.10 -9.22 2.41
N ILE A 204 -3.48 -9.62 3.63
CA ILE A 204 -4.04 -8.73 4.67
C ILE A 204 -3.19 -8.79 5.92
#